data_ca1744f741854c9c2fe47df0718429b9
#
_entry.id   ca1744f741854c9c2fe47df0718429b9
#
_cell.length_a   1.000
_cell.length_b   1.000
_cell.length_c   1.000
_cell.angle_alpha   90.00
_cell.angle_beta   90.00
_cell.angle_gamma   90.00
#
_symmetry.space_group_name_H-M   'P 1'
#
loop_
_entity.id
_entity.type
_entity.pdbx_description
1 polymer ?
#
loop_
_entity_poly.entity_id
_entity_poly.type
_entity_poly.pdbx_seq_one_letter_code
_entity_poly.pdbx_strand_id
1 'polypeptide(L)'
;MSKLTRSGFHALHTQAAELMEQSRGRLNVLVCAGTGCIASGAMKVYDYLRTTCQSRGIPVAVCLKDEAGKEGIHLKKSGCHGFCEIGPLVCIEPLDILYAHVKVEDCDEIIEKTILGGEVIERLLYTQNGVSYQRRDDIPFYKNQHRVVLKNSGKSDAEDMTEYLALGGYTAFEKALFTMTGEEICREIANSGLRGRGGGGFPAGRKWESVRRHTEEPVKYIVCNGDEGDPGAFMDRSIMEGNPHSILEGMMIAGVATGATEGYIYVRAEYPLAVKRLQIAIEKATEIGLLGDDIMGSGFSFHIHINRGAGAFVCGEGSALTASIEGKRGMPRVKPPRTVDQGLWGKPTVLNNVETFANVPGIINHGAQWYKGIGTESSAGTKTFALTGNVVNTGLVEVPMGTTLREIIFDIGGGIPNGKKFKAVQIGGPSGGCLTEEHLDYPMDFDSLKKLGAIIGSGGLVVMDEDTCMVEVARFFMHFTQKESCGKCTPCREGTKRMLETLERIIANEGSPDDLELLEALSDTITDTALCGLGQTACKPVMSTLRHFRQDYLHHVVDHHCPICNGRRRRLEIKADLCKGCGKCAKNCPMEAISGQPRMPYTIDNEKCIHCGACWGACPFGAIDAIEEE
;
A
#
# COMPACT_ATOMS: atom_id res chain seq x y z
N MET A 1 -7.48 11.24 35.20
CA MET A 1 -6.34 10.29 35.22
C MET A 1 -5.09 11.04 35.59
N SER A 2 -4.17 10.47 36.39
CA SER A 2 -2.85 11.07 36.64
C SER A 2 -2.10 11.18 35.32
N LYS A 3 -1.43 12.34 35.06
CA LYS A 3 -0.62 12.50 33.85
C LYS A 3 0.47 11.42 33.81
N LEU A 4 0.70 10.82 32.61
CA LEU A 4 1.79 9.88 32.40
C LEU A 4 3.12 10.58 32.72
N THR A 5 3.95 9.93 33.51
CA THR A 5 5.33 10.38 33.79
C THR A 5 6.31 9.47 33.03
N ARG A 6 7.57 9.89 32.87
CA ARG A 6 8.61 9.05 32.27
C ARG A 6 8.76 7.71 33.02
N SER A 7 8.73 7.71 34.36
CA SER A 7 8.76 6.47 35.14
C SER A 7 7.50 5.61 34.94
N GLY A 8 6.33 6.25 34.81
CA GLY A 8 5.08 5.58 34.50
C GLY A 8 5.12 4.90 33.11
N PHE A 9 5.76 5.54 32.13
CA PHE A 9 5.98 4.95 30.81
C PHE A 9 6.85 3.68 30.88
N HIS A 10 7.96 3.71 31.63
CA HIS A 10 8.78 2.52 31.86
C HIS A 10 8.02 1.40 32.56
N ALA A 11 7.18 1.74 33.53
CA ALA A 11 6.32 0.75 34.21
C ALA A 11 5.31 0.10 33.24
N LEU A 12 4.69 0.88 32.34
CA LEU A 12 3.79 0.36 31.30
C LEU A 12 4.52 -0.59 30.36
N HIS A 13 5.76 -0.26 29.95
CA HIS A 13 6.58 -1.16 29.12
C HIS A 13 6.91 -2.47 29.82
N THR A 14 7.34 -2.41 31.09
CA THR A 14 7.64 -3.59 31.89
C THR A 14 6.40 -4.47 32.01
N GLN A 15 5.26 -3.90 32.35
CA GLN A 15 3.99 -4.63 32.46
C GLN A 15 3.59 -5.26 31.12
N ALA A 16 3.71 -4.52 30.02
CA ALA A 16 3.39 -5.05 28.69
C ALA A 16 4.32 -6.21 28.29
N ALA A 17 5.62 -6.10 28.57
CA ALA A 17 6.59 -7.15 28.34
C ALA A 17 6.32 -8.40 29.18
N GLU A 18 5.95 -8.24 30.44
CA GLU A 18 5.56 -9.34 31.34
C GLU A 18 4.30 -10.07 30.82
N LEU A 19 3.28 -9.33 30.37
CA LEU A 19 2.08 -9.90 29.77
C LEU A 19 2.40 -10.66 28.49
N MET A 20 3.27 -10.14 27.65
CA MET A 20 3.73 -10.82 26.44
C MET A 20 4.49 -12.10 26.77
N GLU A 21 5.39 -12.06 27.76
CA GLU A 21 6.11 -13.26 28.21
C GLU A 21 5.18 -14.33 28.79
N GLN A 22 4.19 -13.92 29.58
CA GLN A 22 3.16 -14.82 30.11
C GLN A 22 2.30 -15.44 29.01
N SER A 23 2.13 -14.73 27.88
CA SER A 23 1.41 -15.26 26.71
C SER A 23 2.26 -16.21 25.86
N ARG A 24 3.58 -16.22 26.02
CA ARG A 24 4.47 -17.19 25.36
C ARG A 24 4.18 -18.59 25.87
N GLY A 25 4.02 -19.53 24.96
CA GLY A 25 3.63 -20.90 25.27
C GLY A 25 2.11 -21.14 25.32
N ARG A 26 1.29 -20.08 25.22
CA ARG A 26 -0.12 -20.21 24.90
C ARG A 26 -0.32 -20.31 23.40
N LEU A 27 -1.39 -20.97 23.01
CA LEU A 27 -1.74 -21.03 21.59
C LEU A 27 -2.29 -19.68 21.13
N ASN A 28 -1.61 -19.03 20.20
CA ASN A 28 -2.04 -17.81 19.56
C ASN A 28 -2.57 -18.13 18.16
N VAL A 29 -3.82 -17.80 17.91
CA VAL A 29 -4.48 -17.93 16.60
C VAL A 29 -4.64 -16.55 16.02
N LEU A 30 -3.85 -16.22 15.01
CA LEU A 30 -3.83 -14.90 14.36
C LEU A 30 -4.56 -15.00 13.03
N VAL A 31 -5.71 -14.34 12.95
CA VAL A 31 -6.48 -14.22 11.70
C VAL A 31 -6.11 -12.92 11.03
N CYS A 32 -5.65 -12.98 9.78
CA CYS A 32 -5.30 -11.78 9.01
C CYS A 32 -6.53 -10.88 8.83
N ALA A 33 -6.47 -9.70 9.41
CA ALA A 33 -7.52 -8.69 9.33
C ALA A 33 -7.12 -7.45 8.51
N GLY A 34 -6.33 -7.63 7.46
CA GLY A 34 -6.12 -6.62 6.42
C GLY A 34 -7.28 -6.59 5.44
N THR A 35 -7.46 -5.47 4.74
CA THR A 35 -8.62 -5.22 3.85
C THR A 35 -8.88 -6.37 2.86
N GLY A 36 -7.84 -6.94 2.22
CA GLY A 36 -8.01 -8.05 1.26
C GLY A 36 -8.60 -9.31 1.92
N CYS A 37 -8.03 -9.75 3.04
CA CYS A 37 -8.53 -10.92 3.78
C CYS A 37 -9.93 -10.69 4.36
N ILE A 38 -10.24 -9.47 4.82
CA ILE A 38 -11.60 -9.11 5.28
C ILE A 38 -12.60 -9.25 4.13
N ALA A 39 -12.26 -8.74 2.95
CA ALA A 39 -13.11 -8.86 1.76
C ALA A 39 -13.36 -10.34 1.37
N SER A 40 -12.36 -11.20 1.57
CA SER A 40 -12.45 -12.65 1.34
C SER A 40 -13.10 -13.44 2.49
N GLY A 41 -13.58 -12.77 3.55
CA GLY A 41 -14.36 -13.40 4.63
C GLY A 41 -13.59 -13.73 5.91
N ALA A 42 -12.37 -13.22 6.11
CA ALA A 42 -11.56 -13.50 7.31
C ALA A 42 -12.27 -13.17 8.63
N MET A 43 -13.12 -12.12 8.66
CA MET A 43 -13.86 -11.80 9.88
C MET A 43 -14.93 -12.84 10.22
N LYS A 44 -15.50 -13.53 9.23
CA LYS A 44 -16.42 -14.64 9.47
C LYS A 44 -15.67 -15.83 10.08
N VAL A 45 -14.45 -16.10 9.60
CA VAL A 45 -13.54 -17.12 10.17
C VAL A 45 -13.21 -16.76 11.63
N TYR A 46 -12.81 -15.50 11.90
CA TYR A 46 -12.52 -15.04 13.25
C TYR A 46 -13.71 -15.18 14.20
N ASP A 47 -14.89 -14.72 13.81
CA ASP A 47 -16.08 -14.77 14.65
C ASP A 47 -16.54 -16.21 14.90
N TYR A 48 -16.45 -17.08 13.90
CA TYR A 48 -16.76 -18.51 14.04
C TYR A 48 -15.81 -19.21 15.02
N LEU A 49 -14.48 -19.02 14.84
CA LEU A 49 -13.48 -19.57 15.77
C LEU A 49 -13.75 -19.10 17.21
N ARG A 50 -14.01 -17.80 17.40
CA ARG A 50 -14.29 -17.24 18.73
C ARG A 50 -15.52 -17.88 19.38
N THR A 51 -16.65 -17.87 18.69
CA THR A 51 -17.92 -18.35 19.25
C THR A 51 -17.91 -19.86 19.46
N THR A 52 -17.31 -20.61 18.54
CA THR A 52 -17.25 -22.08 18.65
C THR A 52 -16.29 -22.54 19.73
N CYS A 53 -15.10 -21.94 19.87
CA CYS A 53 -14.21 -22.24 20.99
C CYS A 53 -14.89 -21.95 22.34
N GLN A 54 -15.54 -20.79 22.48
CA GLN A 54 -16.28 -20.45 23.70
C GLN A 54 -17.42 -21.45 24.00
N SER A 55 -18.18 -21.85 22.99
CA SER A 55 -19.29 -22.83 23.16
C SER A 55 -18.79 -24.23 23.55
N ARG A 56 -17.56 -24.56 23.15
CA ARG A 56 -16.89 -25.85 23.53
C ARG A 56 -16.14 -25.76 24.86
N GLY A 57 -16.26 -24.62 25.59
CA GLY A 57 -15.62 -24.42 26.89
C GLY A 57 -14.13 -24.12 26.82
N ILE A 58 -13.60 -23.76 25.63
CA ILE A 58 -12.21 -23.30 25.46
C ILE A 58 -12.17 -21.81 25.78
N PRO A 59 -11.40 -21.36 26.80
CA PRO A 59 -11.28 -19.94 27.12
C PRO A 59 -10.61 -19.17 25.97
N VAL A 60 -11.18 -18.03 25.57
CA VAL A 60 -10.68 -17.21 24.47
C VAL A 60 -10.34 -15.81 24.99
N ALA A 61 -9.06 -15.44 24.95
CA ALA A 61 -8.60 -14.08 25.12
C ALA A 61 -8.49 -13.39 23.75
N VAL A 62 -8.90 -12.12 23.67
CA VAL A 62 -8.87 -11.34 22.42
C VAL A 62 -7.87 -10.19 22.47
N CYS A 63 -7.38 -9.81 23.64
CA CYS A 63 -6.30 -8.84 23.79
C CYS A 63 -5.27 -9.36 24.83
N LEU A 64 -4.08 -8.76 24.81
CA LEU A 64 -2.96 -9.21 25.65
C LEU A 64 -3.25 -9.12 27.14
N LYS A 65 -4.11 -8.19 27.56
CA LYS A 65 -4.53 -8.01 28.98
C LYS A 65 -5.57 -9.03 29.46
N ASP A 66 -6.18 -9.78 28.55
CA ASP A 66 -7.21 -10.74 28.92
C ASP A 66 -6.59 -12.00 29.55
N GLU A 67 -7.21 -12.51 30.59
CA GLU A 67 -6.81 -13.76 31.25
C GLU A 67 -7.51 -14.96 30.59
N ALA A 68 -6.81 -15.68 29.72
CA ALA A 68 -7.34 -16.91 29.12
C ALA A 68 -7.02 -18.18 29.90
N GLY A 69 -6.32 -18.11 31.05
CA GLY A 69 -5.79 -19.27 31.74
C GLY A 69 -4.72 -20.02 30.91
N LYS A 70 -4.17 -21.12 31.46
CA LYS A 70 -3.14 -21.91 30.74
C LYS A 70 -3.71 -22.78 29.61
N GLU A 71 -4.99 -23.12 29.69
CA GLU A 71 -5.68 -23.99 28.72
C GLU A 71 -6.45 -23.22 27.64
N GLY A 72 -6.40 -21.86 27.67
CA GLY A 72 -7.09 -21.02 26.72
C GLY A 72 -6.21 -20.63 25.52
N ILE A 73 -6.89 -20.08 24.50
CA ILE A 73 -6.25 -19.54 23.29
C ILE A 73 -6.28 -18.01 23.28
N HIS A 74 -5.29 -17.40 22.66
CA HIS A 74 -5.34 -16.01 22.23
C HIS A 74 -5.79 -15.95 20.78
N LEU A 75 -6.97 -15.42 20.52
CA LEU A 75 -7.51 -15.23 19.17
C LEU A 75 -7.42 -13.76 18.78
N LYS A 76 -6.52 -13.45 17.85
CA LYS A 76 -6.14 -12.07 17.50
C LYS A 76 -6.54 -11.72 16.08
N LYS A 77 -6.91 -10.44 15.89
CA LYS A 77 -7.06 -9.83 14.57
C LYS A 77 -5.72 -9.20 14.17
N SER A 78 -4.85 -9.98 13.57
CA SER A 78 -3.54 -9.46 13.18
C SER A 78 -3.63 -8.38 12.09
N GLY A 79 -2.60 -7.55 12.00
CA GLY A 79 -2.40 -6.68 10.84
C GLY A 79 -2.25 -7.49 9.54
N CYS A 80 -2.19 -6.79 8.39
CA CYS A 80 -2.01 -7.45 7.09
C CYS A 80 -0.73 -8.29 7.08
N HIS A 81 -0.82 -9.58 6.72
CA HIS A 81 0.34 -10.46 6.58
C HIS A 81 1.17 -10.15 5.32
N GLY A 82 0.61 -9.39 4.39
CA GLY A 82 1.25 -9.00 3.14
C GLY A 82 1.07 -9.98 1.99
N PHE A 83 0.64 -11.21 2.21
CA PHE A 83 0.45 -12.21 1.15
C PHE A 83 -1.04 -12.29 0.77
N CYS A 84 -1.49 -11.31 -0.05
CA CYS A 84 -2.90 -11.11 -0.32
C CYS A 84 -3.53 -12.20 -1.18
N GLU A 85 -2.76 -12.82 -2.08
CA GLU A 85 -3.24 -13.85 -3.02
C GLU A 85 -3.85 -15.06 -2.30
N ILE A 86 -3.23 -15.49 -1.20
CA ILE A 86 -3.60 -16.71 -0.50
C ILE A 86 -4.51 -16.50 0.73
N GLY A 87 -5.14 -15.31 0.84
CA GLY A 87 -6.07 -15.01 1.92
C GLY A 87 -7.43 -15.71 1.79
N PRO A 88 -8.18 -15.88 2.89
CA PRO A 88 -7.89 -15.57 4.29
C PRO A 88 -6.78 -16.42 4.90
N LEU A 89 -5.92 -15.77 5.72
CA LEU A 89 -4.79 -16.41 6.38
C LEU A 89 -5.07 -16.60 7.87
N VAL A 90 -4.70 -17.76 8.39
CA VAL A 90 -4.70 -18.07 9.82
C VAL A 90 -3.32 -18.59 10.21
N CYS A 91 -2.64 -17.87 11.12
CA CYS A 91 -1.36 -18.29 11.67
C CYS A 91 -1.55 -18.82 13.08
N ILE A 92 -0.90 -19.93 13.42
CA ILE A 92 -1.02 -20.59 14.74
C ILE A 92 0.36 -20.71 15.37
N GLU A 93 0.58 -19.97 16.45
CA GLU A 93 1.83 -19.95 17.21
C GLU A 93 1.63 -20.60 18.60
N PRO A 94 2.60 -21.28 19.17
CA PRO A 94 3.98 -21.46 18.70
C PRO A 94 4.18 -22.65 17.74
N LEU A 95 3.12 -23.24 17.18
CA LEU A 95 3.22 -24.37 16.24
C LEU A 95 3.85 -23.95 14.89
N ASP A 96 3.98 -22.65 14.66
CA ASP A 96 4.54 -22.02 13.45
C ASP A 96 3.84 -22.54 12.17
N ILE A 97 2.50 -22.60 12.22
CA ILE A 97 1.67 -23.05 11.11
C ILE A 97 1.03 -21.84 10.43
N LEU A 98 1.09 -21.78 9.10
CA LEU A 98 0.34 -20.83 8.29
C LEU A 98 -0.65 -21.58 7.41
N TYR A 99 -1.94 -21.38 7.67
CA TYR A 99 -3.03 -21.85 6.83
C TYR A 99 -3.46 -20.78 5.83
N ALA A 100 -3.66 -21.18 4.58
CA ALA A 100 -4.06 -20.35 3.46
C ALA A 100 -5.49 -20.68 3.01
N HIS A 101 -6.15 -19.71 2.35
CA HIS A 101 -7.51 -19.85 1.79
C HIS A 101 -8.56 -20.37 2.78
N VAL A 102 -8.39 -20.07 4.07
CA VAL A 102 -9.24 -20.60 5.14
C VAL A 102 -10.67 -20.09 5.01
N LYS A 103 -11.61 -21.01 5.06
CA LYS A 103 -13.06 -20.74 5.03
C LYS A 103 -13.70 -21.10 6.36
N VAL A 104 -14.96 -20.68 6.55
CA VAL A 104 -15.71 -20.99 7.78
C VAL A 104 -15.87 -22.51 7.96
N GLU A 105 -16.02 -23.25 6.86
CA GLU A 105 -16.16 -24.70 6.83
C GLU A 105 -14.91 -25.45 7.35
N ASP A 106 -13.74 -24.79 7.33
CA ASP A 106 -12.48 -25.36 7.82
C ASP A 106 -12.30 -25.18 9.32
N CYS A 107 -13.08 -24.29 9.94
CA CYS A 107 -12.84 -23.86 11.32
C CYS A 107 -13.01 -24.99 12.34
N ASP A 108 -14.00 -25.87 12.17
CA ASP A 108 -14.21 -27.01 13.08
C ASP A 108 -13.00 -27.95 13.03
N GLU A 109 -12.48 -28.23 11.83
CA GLU A 109 -11.29 -29.06 11.68
C GLU A 109 -10.05 -28.39 12.30
N ILE A 110 -9.90 -27.06 12.15
CA ILE A 110 -8.82 -26.29 12.79
C ILE A 110 -8.92 -26.39 14.32
N ILE A 111 -10.13 -26.28 14.87
CA ILE A 111 -10.34 -26.40 16.32
C ILE A 111 -9.98 -27.82 16.81
N GLU A 112 -10.50 -28.84 16.16
CA GLU A 112 -10.34 -30.23 16.61
C GLU A 112 -8.92 -30.74 16.42
N LYS A 113 -8.37 -30.61 15.21
CA LYS A 113 -7.06 -31.15 14.88
C LYS A 113 -5.93 -30.27 15.37
N THR A 114 -5.98 -28.96 15.09
CA THR A 114 -4.82 -28.10 15.35
C THR A 114 -4.87 -27.48 16.73
N ILE A 115 -5.99 -26.85 17.12
CA ILE A 115 -6.07 -26.16 18.42
C ILE A 115 -6.05 -27.16 19.58
N LEU A 116 -6.83 -28.23 19.50
CA LEU A 116 -6.93 -29.24 20.55
C LEU A 116 -5.94 -30.39 20.38
N GLY A 117 -5.68 -30.81 19.14
CA GLY A 117 -4.83 -31.98 18.84
C GLY A 117 -3.37 -31.65 18.52
N GLY A 118 -3.02 -30.40 18.20
CA GLY A 118 -1.68 -30.02 17.78
C GLY A 118 -1.27 -30.57 16.41
N GLU A 119 -2.23 -31.07 15.61
CA GLU A 119 -2.00 -31.69 14.31
C GLU A 119 -2.05 -30.64 13.18
N VAL A 120 -1.27 -30.86 12.14
CA VAL A 120 -1.25 -30.03 10.93
C VAL A 120 -2.32 -30.50 9.94
N ILE A 121 -3.04 -29.56 9.34
CA ILE A 121 -4.01 -29.85 8.27
C ILE A 121 -3.32 -29.58 6.92
N GLU A 122 -2.76 -30.60 6.31
CA GLU A 122 -1.94 -30.52 5.09
C GLU A 122 -2.64 -29.78 3.94
N ARG A 123 -3.94 -29.99 3.73
CA ARG A 123 -4.70 -29.34 2.64
C ARG A 123 -4.84 -27.82 2.77
N LEU A 124 -4.62 -27.28 3.96
CA LEU A 124 -4.68 -25.82 4.22
C LEU A 124 -3.30 -25.15 4.14
N LEU A 125 -2.23 -25.94 3.97
CA LEU A 125 -0.89 -25.40 3.80
C LEU A 125 -0.74 -24.72 2.44
N TYR A 126 0.07 -23.67 2.41
CA TYR A 126 0.49 -23.08 1.14
C TYR A 126 1.38 -24.05 0.38
N THR A 127 1.07 -24.26 -0.91
CA THR A 127 1.84 -25.15 -1.79
C THR A 127 2.32 -24.37 -3.01
N GLN A 128 3.62 -24.49 -3.30
CA GLN A 128 4.24 -23.92 -4.51
C GLN A 128 5.13 -24.96 -5.16
N ASN A 129 4.98 -25.17 -6.46
CA ASN A 129 5.76 -26.15 -7.23
C ASN A 129 5.74 -27.57 -6.64
N GLY A 130 4.61 -27.99 -6.06
CA GLY A 130 4.45 -29.32 -5.44
C GLY A 130 5.06 -29.44 -4.04
N VAL A 131 5.60 -28.37 -3.46
CA VAL A 131 6.13 -28.34 -2.11
C VAL A 131 5.15 -27.61 -1.20
N SER A 132 4.70 -28.27 -0.13
CA SER A 132 3.86 -27.68 0.91
C SER A 132 4.71 -27.10 2.04
N TYR A 133 4.35 -25.90 2.50
CA TYR A 133 5.09 -25.17 3.52
C TYR A 133 4.23 -25.03 4.78
N GLN A 134 4.67 -25.64 5.88
CA GLN A 134 4.01 -25.46 7.17
C GLN A 134 4.36 -24.11 7.78
N ARG A 135 5.66 -23.78 7.82
CA ARG A 135 6.17 -22.58 8.48
C ARG A 135 6.11 -21.39 7.55
N ARG A 136 5.60 -20.27 8.05
CA ARG A 136 5.55 -19.01 7.30
C ARG A 136 6.91 -18.58 6.78
N ASP A 137 7.93 -18.62 7.63
CA ASP A 137 9.26 -18.12 7.32
C ASP A 137 10.04 -19.02 6.32
N ASP A 138 9.55 -20.24 6.04
CA ASP A 138 10.10 -21.12 5.00
C ASP A 138 9.51 -20.86 3.61
N ILE A 139 8.34 -20.18 3.53
CA ILE A 139 7.71 -19.82 2.26
C ILE A 139 8.61 -18.82 1.51
N PRO A 140 8.99 -19.06 0.24
CA PRO A 140 9.88 -18.18 -0.51
C PRO A 140 9.44 -16.71 -0.52
N PHE A 141 8.11 -16.48 -0.57
CA PHE A 141 7.53 -15.14 -0.49
C PHE A 141 7.92 -14.38 0.78
N TYR A 142 8.02 -15.05 1.95
CA TYR A 142 8.44 -14.42 3.20
C TYR A 142 9.94 -14.48 3.42
N LYS A 143 10.55 -15.63 3.12
CA LYS A 143 11.96 -15.93 3.39
C LYS A 143 12.93 -14.95 2.71
N ASN A 144 12.60 -14.54 1.47
CA ASN A 144 13.46 -13.68 0.66
C ASN A 144 13.22 -12.18 0.90
N GLN A 145 12.42 -11.79 1.90
CA GLN A 145 12.19 -10.41 2.29
C GLN A 145 13.07 -9.98 3.46
N HIS A 146 13.38 -8.69 3.52
CA HIS A 146 14.00 -8.03 4.67
C HIS A 146 13.04 -6.99 5.23
N ARG A 147 12.29 -7.34 6.28
CA ARG A 147 11.20 -6.53 6.81
C ARG A 147 11.66 -5.63 7.95
N VAL A 148 11.62 -4.33 7.75
CA VAL A 148 11.86 -3.27 8.73
C VAL A 148 10.53 -2.65 9.15
N VAL A 149 9.80 -2.07 8.21
CA VAL A 149 8.50 -1.45 8.42
C VAL A 149 7.42 -2.51 8.65
N LEU A 150 7.47 -3.61 7.89
CA LEU A 150 6.52 -4.71 7.97
C LEU A 150 6.92 -5.80 8.99
N LYS A 151 7.95 -5.59 9.84
CA LYS A 151 8.45 -6.63 10.76
C LYS A 151 7.39 -7.20 11.70
N ASN A 152 6.44 -6.37 12.13
CA ASN A 152 5.33 -6.74 13.04
C ASN A 152 4.05 -7.12 12.29
N SER A 153 4.03 -7.00 10.96
CA SER A 153 2.86 -7.31 10.12
C SER A 153 2.53 -8.79 10.20
N GLY A 154 1.28 -9.09 10.57
CA GLY A 154 0.81 -10.46 10.78
C GLY A 154 1.29 -11.12 12.08
N LYS A 155 1.94 -10.38 13.00
CA LYS A 155 2.44 -10.88 14.29
C LYS A 155 1.73 -10.27 15.49
N SER A 156 1.13 -9.09 15.34
CA SER A 156 0.47 -8.37 16.41
C SER A 156 -0.93 -7.92 16.02
N ASP A 157 -1.78 -7.70 17.01
CA ASP A 157 -3.07 -7.04 16.83
C ASP A 157 -2.84 -5.53 16.71
N ALA A 158 -3.23 -4.96 15.55
CA ALA A 158 -3.07 -3.53 15.29
C ALA A 158 -4.00 -2.64 16.14
N GLU A 159 -5.01 -3.21 16.79
CA GLU A 159 -5.95 -2.53 17.68
C GLU A 159 -5.53 -2.65 19.18
N ASP A 160 -4.53 -3.49 19.52
CA ASP A 160 -3.99 -3.65 20.87
C ASP A 160 -2.68 -2.89 21.07
N MET A 161 -2.78 -1.71 21.67
CA MET A 161 -1.62 -0.89 22.01
C MET A 161 -0.66 -1.59 22.99
N THR A 162 -1.15 -2.49 23.86
CA THR A 162 -0.30 -3.22 24.80
C THR A 162 0.70 -4.12 24.09
N GLU A 163 0.30 -4.72 22.96
CA GLU A 163 1.23 -5.49 22.13
C GLU A 163 2.30 -4.61 21.48
N TYR A 164 1.91 -3.40 21.01
CA TYR A 164 2.89 -2.48 20.46
C TYR A 164 3.92 -2.04 21.50
N LEU A 165 3.48 -1.72 22.73
CA LEU A 165 4.38 -1.42 23.85
C LEU A 165 5.29 -2.61 24.17
N ALA A 166 4.75 -3.83 24.28
CA ALA A 166 5.54 -5.03 24.56
C ALA A 166 6.63 -5.31 23.51
N LEU A 167 6.40 -4.89 22.25
CA LEU A 167 7.36 -4.96 21.15
C LEU A 167 8.35 -3.79 21.09
N GLY A 168 8.39 -2.94 22.12
CA GLY A 168 9.29 -1.79 22.23
C GLY A 168 8.77 -0.51 21.59
N GLY A 169 7.47 -0.42 21.29
CA GLY A 169 6.86 0.77 20.71
C GLY A 169 6.98 2.00 21.60
N TYR A 170 7.11 3.18 21.02
CA TYR A 170 7.33 4.48 21.63
C TYR A 170 8.65 4.67 22.42
N THR A 171 9.54 3.66 22.44
CA THR A 171 10.87 3.83 23.07
C THR A 171 11.75 4.78 22.27
N ALA A 172 11.60 4.82 20.93
CA ALA A 172 12.30 5.78 20.09
C ALA A 172 11.82 7.20 20.35
N PHE A 173 10.52 7.39 20.57
CA PHE A 173 9.96 8.69 20.94
C PHE A 173 10.43 9.14 22.31
N GLU A 174 10.42 8.25 23.31
CA GLU A 174 10.95 8.57 24.66
C GLU A 174 12.43 8.98 24.60
N LYS A 175 13.25 8.22 23.86
CA LYS A 175 14.65 8.55 23.61
C LYS A 175 14.80 9.93 22.96
N ALA A 176 14.04 10.19 21.88
CA ALA A 176 14.08 11.48 21.20
C ALA A 176 13.66 12.65 22.12
N LEU A 177 12.62 12.44 22.93
CA LEU A 177 12.05 13.48 23.81
C LEU A 177 12.98 13.87 24.97
N PHE A 178 13.66 12.90 25.58
CA PHE A 178 14.42 13.14 26.81
C PHE A 178 15.93 13.13 26.65
N THR A 179 16.48 12.60 25.56
CA THR A 179 17.91 12.40 25.43
C THR A 179 18.53 13.02 24.18
N MET A 180 17.69 13.60 23.29
CA MET A 180 18.19 14.22 22.06
C MET A 180 17.62 15.63 21.91
N THR A 181 18.42 16.52 21.32
CA THR A 181 17.94 17.82 20.85
C THR A 181 17.29 17.67 19.45
N GLY A 182 16.44 18.63 19.08
CA GLY A 182 15.83 18.64 17.75
C GLY A 182 16.87 18.62 16.61
N GLU A 183 18.02 19.25 16.81
CA GLU A 183 19.14 19.22 15.85
C GLU A 183 19.75 17.83 15.72
N GLU A 184 19.99 17.15 16.84
CA GLU A 184 20.53 15.78 16.86
C GLU A 184 19.57 14.81 16.17
N ILE A 185 18.27 14.94 16.39
CA ILE A 185 17.25 14.13 15.70
C ILE A 185 17.32 14.37 14.18
N CYS A 186 17.31 15.65 13.74
CA CYS A 186 17.42 15.98 12.32
C CYS A 186 18.70 15.43 11.70
N ARG A 187 19.83 15.52 12.41
CA ARG A 187 21.13 15.00 11.99
C ARG A 187 21.13 13.48 11.91
N GLU A 188 20.54 12.79 12.89
CA GLU A 188 20.40 11.32 12.88
C GLU A 188 19.61 10.83 11.67
N ILE A 189 18.46 11.45 11.40
CA ILE A 189 17.63 11.14 10.21
C ILE A 189 18.39 11.50 8.90
N ALA A 190 19.15 12.58 8.87
CA ALA A 190 19.96 12.94 7.69
C ALA A 190 21.09 11.92 7.45
N ASN A 191 21.81 11.54 8.52
CA ASN A 191 22.91 10.59 8.47
C ASN A 191 22.48 9.17 8.11
N SER A 192 21.22 8.79 8.44
CA SER A 192 20.64 7.50 8.07
C SER A 192 20.46 7.35 6.56
N GLY A 193 20.45 8.46 5.81
CA GLY A 193 20.19 8.44 4.38
C GLY A 193 18.72 8.19 4.03
N LEU A 194 17.79 8.31 4.98
CA LEU A 194 16.34 8.11 4.72
C LEU A 194 15.86 9.11 3.68
N ARG A 195 15.41 8.60 2.54
CA ARG A 195 14.74 9.35 1.48
C ARG A 195 13.23 9.08 1.53
N GLY A 196 12.42 10.07 1.11
CA GLY A 196 10.96 9.96 1.09
C GLY A 196 10.47 8.75 0.30
N ARG A 197 9.59 7.93 0.90
CA ARG A 197 9.08 6.67 0.34
C ARG A 197 7.82 6.85 -0.53
N GLY A 198 7.24 8.05 -0.55
CA GLY A 198 6.07 8.36 -1.40
C GLY A 198 6.38 8.74 -2.85
N GLY A 199 7.53 8.37 -3.39
CA GLY A 199 7.88 8.49 -4.81
C GLY A 199 8.97 9.51 -5.14
N GLY A 200 8.98 10.68 -4.52
CA GLY A 200 9.92 11.76 -4.85
C GLY A 200 11.35 11.58 -4.34
N GLY A 201 11.60 10.67 -3.43
CA GLY A 201 12.95 10.34 -2.93
C GLY A 201 13.73 11.50 -2.31
N PHE A 202 13.07 12.57 -1.85
CA PHE A 202 13.75 13.72 -1.24
C PHE A 202 14.28 13.35 0.16
N PRO A 203 15.52 13.74 0.55
CA PRO A 203 16.08 13.42 1.86
C PRO A 203 15.22 13.94 3.02
N ALA A 204 14.73 13.04 3.88
CA ALA A 204 13.82 13.39 4.97
C ALA A 204 14.46 14.33 5.99
N GLY A 205 15.69 14.07 6.43
CA GLY A 205 16.40 14.91 7.40
C GLY A 205 16.61 16.36 6.92
N ARG A 206 16.90 16.56 5.61
CA ARG A 206 16.98 17.91 5.05
C ARG A 206 15.65 18.65 5.09
N LYS A 207 14.54 17.95 4.89
CA LYS A 207 13.21 18.53 4.97
C LYS A 207 12.90 18.97 6.41
N TRP A 208 13.20 18.13 7.40
CA TRP A 208 12.99 18.42 8.81
C TRP A 208 13.85 19.60 9.27
N GLU A 209 15.12 19.60 8.90
CA GLU A 209 16.04 20.71 9.21
C GLU A 209 15.58 22.03 8.59
N SER A 210 15.03 22.02 7.36
CA SER A 210 14.47 23.23 6.75
C SER A 210 13.32 23.81 7.58
N VAL A 211 12.42 22.97 8.11
CA VAL A 211 11.31 23.43 8.96
C VAL A 211 11.83 23.88 10.33
N ARG A 212 12.79 23.17 10.94
CA ARG A 212 13.38 23.50 12.23
C ARG A 212 14.00 24.90 12.23
N ARG A 213 14.65 25.31 11.12
CA ARG A 213 15.34 26.60 10.99
C ARG A 213 14.42 27.81 11.04
N HIS A 214 13.12 27.67 10.88
CA HIS A 214 12.16 28.76 11.05
C HIS A 214 11.92 29.02 12.57
N THR A 215 12.95 29.54 13.26
CA THR A 215 12.92 29.77 14.72
C THR A 215 11.96 30.88 15.13
N GLU A 216 11.76 31.87 14.27
CA GLU A 216 10.84 33.00 14.49
C GLU A 216 9.36 32.62 14.33
N GLU A 217 9.09 31.44 13.77
CA GLU A 217 7.72 30.96 13.56
C GLU A 217 7.34 29.96 14.67
N PRO A 218 6.44 30.35 15.58
CA PRO A 218 6.07 29.52 16.71
C PRO A 218 5.16 28.35 16.30
N VAL A 219 4.47 28.45 15.16
CA VAL A 219 3.51 27.45 14.69
C VAL A 219 4.10 26.70 13.51
N LYS A 220 4.23 25.38 13.66
CA LYS A 220 4.70 24.46 12.65
C LYS A 220 3.83 23.22 12.62
N TYR A 221 3.78 22.55 11.50
CA TYR A 221 2.92 21.37 11.32
C TYR A 221 3.70 20.15 10.85
N ILE A 222 3.24 18.98 11.28
CA ILE A 222 3.65 17.68 10.75
C ILE A 222 2.47 17.11 9.94
N VAL A 223 2.69 16.76 8.68
CA VAL A 223 1.65 16.18 7.83
C VAL A 223 2.12 14.82 7.32
N CYS A 224 1.35 13.79 7.65
CA CYS A 224 1.52 12.45 7.10
C CYS A 224 0.63 12.29 5.87
N ASN A 225 1.28 12.06 4.72
CA ASN A 225 0.61 11.83 3.45
C ASN A 225 0.30 10.35 3.28
N GLY A 226 -0.95 9.98 3.48
CA GLY A 226 -1.53 8.66 3.20
C GLY A 226 -2.51 8.69 2.01
N ASP A 227 -2.37 9.67 1.09
CA ASP A 227 -3.13 9.74 -0.16
C ASP A 227 -2.48 8.82 -1.22
N GLU A 228 -2.62 7.52 -1.03
CA GLU A 228 -2.11 6.48 -1.92
C GLU A 228 -3.13 6.17 -3.01
N GLY A 229 -2.97 6.81 -4.17
CA GLY A 229 -3.93 6.72 -5.27
C GLY A 229 -3.43 5.96 -6.50
N ASP A 230 -2.17 5.53 -6.54
CA ASP A 230 -1.59 4.79 -7.67
C ASP A 230 -2.35 3.48 -7.92
N PRO A 231 -2.75 3.17 -9.18
CA PRO A 231 -3.30 1.86 -9.51
C PRO A 231 -2.34 0.72 -9.13
N GLY A 232 -2.82 -0.24 -8.34
CA GLY A 232 -2.02 -1.37 -7.85
C GLY A 232 -1.21 -1.10 -6.58
N ALA A 233 -1.18 0.13 -6.05
CA ALA A 233 -0.47 0.47 -4.81
C ALA A 233 -1.37 0.31 -3.57
N PHE A 234 -0.84 -0.34 -2.51
CA PHE A 234 -1.53 -0.51 -1.22
C PHE A 234 -0.56 -0.66 -0.03
N MET A 235 0.68 -0.15 -0.17
CA MET A 235 1.71 -0.22 0.86
C MET A 235 1.34 0.62 2.07
N ASP A 236 1.04 1.90 1.85
CA ASP A 236 0.70 2.86 2.91
C ASP A 236 -0.57 2.45 3.64
N ARG A 237 -1.61 2.01 2.90
CA ARG A 237 -2.81 1.43 3.47
C ARG A 237 -2.48 0.28 4.43
N SER A 238 -1.64 -0.65 4.00
CA SER A 238 -1.31 -1.83 4.80
C SER A 238 -0.49 -1.50 6.04
N ILE A 239 0.37 -0.47 5.99
CA ILE A 239 1.11 0.03 7.15
C ILE A 239 0.13 0.69 8.14
N MET A 240 -0.79 1.54 7.66
CA MET A 240 -1.83 2.16 8.49
C MET A 240 -2.77 1.12 9.13
N GLU A 241 -3.09 0.06 8.40
CA GLU A 241 -3.90 -1.05 8.90
C GLU A 241 -3.14 -1.99 9.85
N GLY A 242 -1.86 -2.22 9.61
CA GLY A 242 -1.08 -3.25 10.30
C GLY A 242 -0.27 -2.75 11.50
N ASN A 243 0.20 -1.51 11.45
CA ASN A 243 1.04 -0.92 12.50
C ASN A 243 0.86 0.61 12.59
N PRO A 244 -0.35 1.10 12.92
CA PRO A 244 -0.65 2.54 12.96
C PRO A 244 0.23 3.29 13.98
N HIS A 245 0.60 2.66 15.10
CA HIS A 245 1.41 3.29 16.13
C HIS A 245 2.82 3.67 15.66
N SER A 246 3.42 2.93 14.71
CA SER A 246 4.74 3.29 14.16
C SER A 246 4.71 4.62 13.41
N ILE A 247 3.58 4.94 12.78
CA ILE A 247 3.36 6.20 12.08
C ILE A 247 3.22 7.34 13.09
N LEU A 248 2.38 7.14 14.11
CA LEU A 248 2.19 8.13 15.19
C LEU A 248 3.53 8.44 15.87
N GLU A 249 4.29 7.41 16.25
CA GLU A 249 5.61 7.55 16.87
C GLU A 249 6.58 8.34 15.98
N GLY A 250 6.62 8.02 14.67
CA GLY A 250 7.44 8.74 13.71
C GLY A 250 7.05 10.22 13.57
N MET A 251 5.75 10.53 13.57
CA MET A 251 5.23 11.91 13.56
C MET A 251 5.57 12.68 14.83
N MET A 252 5.46 12.05 16.01
CA MET A 252 5.81 12.63 17.31
C MET A 252 7.30 12.97 17.37
N ILE A 253 8.17 12.07 16.89
CA ILE A 253 9.62 12.32 16.78
C ILE A 253 9.92 13.51 15.86
N ALA A 254 9.21 13.62 14.73
CA ALA A 254 9.32 14.78 13.85
C ALA A 254 8.83 16.08 14.53
N GLY A 255 7.80 15.99 15.36
CA GLY A 255 7.32 17.09 16.22
C GLY A 255 8.41 17.60 17.16
N VAL A 256 9.04 16.69 17.92
CA VAL A 256 10.18 17.02 18.82
C VAL A 256 11.33 17.65 18.01
N ALA A 257 11.67 17.07 16.85
CA ALA A 257 12.77 17.53 16.03
C ALA A 257 12.59 18.97 15.52
N THR A 258 11.36 19.37 15.20
CA THR A 258 11.06 20.65 14.53
C THR A 258 10.42 21.71 15.43
N GLY A 259 9.93 21.29 16.60
CA GLY A 259 9.13 22.14 17.51
C GLY A 259 7.66 22.27 17.07
N ALA A 260 7.16 21.34 16.24
CA ALA A 260 5.74 21.30 15.87
C ALA A 260 4.92 20.64 16.98
N THR A 261 3.72 21.16 17.22
CA THR A 261 2.77 20.68 18.26
C THR A 261 1.52 20.02 17.65
N GLU A 262 1.34 20.15 16.33
CA GLU A 262 0.15 19.66 15.63
C GLU A 262 0.54 18.77 14.45
N GLY A 263 -0.10 17.62 14.37
CA GLY A 263 0.05 16.64 13.30
C GLY A 263 -1.26 16.36 12.58
N TYR A 264 -1.20 16.15 11.26
CA TYR A 264 -2.34 15.79 10.42
C TYR A 264 -2.00 14.54 9.60
N ILE A 265 -2.85 13.51 9.70
CA ILE A 265 -2.78 12.35 8.82
C ILE A 265 -3.84 12.52 7.75
N TYR A 266 -3.41 12.72 6.52
CA TYR A 266 -4.29 12.78 5.36
C TYR A 266 -4.43 11.38 4.78
N VAL A 267 -5.62 10.81 4.85
CA VAL A 267 -5.91 9.44 4.41
C VAL A 267 -7.14 9.43 3.50
N ARG A 268 -7.14 8.54 2.50
CA ARG A 268 -8.25 8.40 1.56
C ARG A 268 -9.52 7.90 2.26
N ALA A 269 -10.68 8.45 1.88
CA ALA A 269 -11.99 7.97 2.38
C ALA A 269 -12.28 6.51 1.99
N GLU A 270 -11.65 6.02 0.91
CA GLU A 270 -11.74 4.64 0.44
C GLU A 270 -10.97 3.63 1.32
N TYR A 271 -10.24 4.11 2.34
CA TYR A 271 -9.52 3.27 3.29
C TYR A 271 -10.17 3.26 4.68
N PRO A 272 -11.45 2.82 4.81
CA PRO A 272 -12.20 2.92 6.07
C PRO A 272 -11.55 2.14 7.22
N LEU A 273 -10.89 1.01 6.94
CA LEU A 273 -10.19 0.22 7.96
C LEU A 273 -8.94 0.96 8.48
N ALA A 274 -8.16 1.57 7.59
CA ALA A 274 -7.00 2.38 7.97
C ALA A 274 -7.42 3.57 8.85
N VAL A 275 -8.50 4.29 8.45
CA VAL A 275 -9.07 5.38 9.25
C VAL A 275 -9.47 4.89 10.65
N LYS A 276 -10.20 3.76 10.74
CA LYS A 276 -10.63 3.18 12.01
C LYS A 276 -9.43 2.84 12.92
N ARG A 277 -8.41 2.17 12.38
CA ARG A 277 -7.24 1.75 13.17
C ARG A 277 -6.37 2.92 13.60
N LEU A 278 -6.19 3.92 12.74
CA LEU A 278 -5.53 5.17 13.12
C LEU A 278 -6.29 5.89 14.22
N GLN A 279 -7.61 5.94 14.15
CA GLN A 279 -8.44 6.56 15.18
C GLN A 279 -8.29 5.85 16.52
N ILE A 280 -8.39 4.51 16.56
CA ILE A 280 -8.16 3.70 17.75
C ILE A 280 -6.75 3.96 18.33
N ALA A 281 -5.72 4.00 17.48
CA ALA A 281 -4.35 4.23 17.90
C ALA A 281 -4.16 5.62 18.53
N ILE A 282 -4.75 6.67 17.95
CA ILE A 282 -4.72 8.04 18.47
C ILE A 282 -5.45 8.11 19.81
N GLU A 283 -6.67 7.55 19.90
CA GLU A 283 -7.47 7.51 21.12
C GLU A 283 -6.69 6.82 22.25
N LYS A 284 -6.14 5.62 21.99
CA LYS A 284 -5.37 4.87 22.99
C LYS A 284 -4.10 5.59 23.43
N ALA A 285 -3.36 6.18 22.49
CA ALA A 285 -2.17 6.97 22.81
C ALA A 285 -2.51 8.23 23.65
N THR A 286 -3.66 8.85 23.38
CA THR A 286 -4.16 10.01 24.15
C THR A 286 -4.65 9.58 25.55
N GLU A 287 -5.40 8.48 25.65
CA GLU A 287 -5.90 7.94 26.94
C GLU A 287 -4.77 7.68 27.94
N ILE A 288 -3.63 7.18 27.50
CA ILE A 288 -2.50 6.90 28.38
C ILE A 288 -1.52 8.09 28.53
N GLY A 289 -1.73 9.19 27.80
CA GLY A 289 -0.92 10.41 27.89
C GLY A 289 0.37 10.39 27.07
N LEU A 290 0.42 9.58 25.99
CA LEU A 290 1.48 9.63 24.96
C LEU A 290 1.19 10.68 23.89
N LEU A 291 -0.06 11.10 23.73
CA LEU A 291 -0.47 12.25 22.92
C LEU A 291 -1.22 13.25 23.79
N GLY A 292 -1.20 14.53 23.41
CA GLY A 292 -1.87 15.62 24.10
C GLY A 292 -0.88 16.63 24.69
N ASP A 293 -1.25 17.22 25.83
CA ASP A 293 -0.49 18.28 26.49
C ASP A 293 0.53 17.73 27.48
N ASP A 294 1.72 18.34 27.51
CA ASP A 294 2.78 18.07 28.48
C ASP A 294 3.09 16.58 28.63
N ILE A 295 3.43 15.96 27.48
CA ILE A 295 3.66 14.52 27.38
C ILE A 295 4.78 14.09 28.33
N MET A 296 4.48 13.12 29.19
CA MET A 296 5.39 12.59 30.24
C MET A 296 6.02 13.67 31.16
N GLY A 297 5.41 14.86 31.29
CA GLY A 297 5.94 15.96 32.09
C GLY A 297 7.16 16.65 31.46
N SER A 298 7.35 16.55 30.18
CA SER A 298 8.49 17.10 29.44
C SER A 298 8.31 18.56 29.00
N GLY A 299 7.09 19.11 29.10
CA GLY A 299 6.72 20.39 28.50
C GLY A 299 6.40 20.32 27.01
N PHE A 300 6.62 19.20 26.37
CA PHE A 300 6.26 18.98 24.95
C PHE A 300 4.80 18.53 24.82
N SER A 301 4.09 19.14 23.88
CA SER A 301 2.70 18.81 23.55
C SER A 301 2.62 18.42 22.07
N PHE A 302 1.83 17.39 21.75
CA PHE A 302 1.61 17.00 20.38
C PHE A 302 0.23 16.38 20.19
N HIS A 303 -0.53 16.90 19.23
CA HIS A 303 -1.87 16.45 18.88
C HIS A 303 -1.88 15.93 17.45
N ILE A 304 -2.62 14.84 17.19
CA ILE A 304 -2.75 14.26 15.86
C ILE A 304 -4.22 14.23 15.45
N HIS A 305 -4.48 14.75 14.25
CA HIS A 305 -5.79 14.80 13.63
C HIS A 305 -5.84 13.96 12.37
N ILE A 306 -6.98 13.31 12.09
CA ILE A 306 -7.22 12.59 10.83
C ILE A 306 -8.03 13.48 9.91
N ASN A 307 -7.52 13.71 8.70
CA ASN A 307 -8.24 14.36 7.62
C ASN A 307 -8.51 13.35 6.50
N ARG A 308 -9.79 13.17 6.15
CA ARG A 308 -10.19 12.21 5.10
C ARG A 308 -10.31 12.91 3.78
N GLY A 309 -9.44 12.52 2.83
CA GLY A 309 -9.49 12.98 1.45
C GLY A 309 -10.59 12.27 0.65
N ALA A 310 -11.15 12.97 -0.34
CA ALA A 310 -12.19 12.44 -1.23
C ALA A 310 -11.64 11.53 -2.35
N GLY A 311 -10.41 11.02 -2.22
CA GLY A 311 -9.82 10.06 -3.14
C GLY A 311 -9.16 10.63 -4.40
N ALA A 312 -9.00 11.95 -4.52
CA ALA A 312 -8.35 12.56 -5.68
C ALA A 312 -6.82 12.37 -5.63
N PHE A 313 -6.28 11.65 -6.60
CA PHE A 313 -4.83 11.37 -6.71
C PHE A 313 -3.95 12.63 -6.69
N VAL A 314 -4.45 13.73 -7.29
CA VAL A 314 -3.74 15.02 -7.28
C VAL A 314 -3.50 15.55 -5.86
N CYS A 315 -4.30 15.15 -4.87
CA CYS A 315 -4.11 15.54 -3.48
C CYS A 315 -2.89 14.88 -2.83
N GLY A 316 -2.27 13.88 -3.44
CA GLY A 316 -0.95 13.38 -3.05
C GLY A 316 0.19 14.40 -3.26
N GLU A 317 0.00 15.41 -4.14
CA GLU A 317 0.94 16.53 -4.28
C GLU A 317 0.84 17.46 -3.06
N GLY A 318 1.98 17.78 -2.44
CA GLY A 318 2.03 18.42 -1.12
C GLY A 318 1.25 19.74 -1.01
N SER A 319 1.24 20.59 -2.01
CA SER A 319 0.49 21.85 -1.96
C SER A 319 -1.01 21.66 -2.21
N ALA A 320 -1.40 20.66 -2.98
CA ALA A 320 -2.79 20.27 -3.14
C ALA A 320 -3.34 19.63 -1.86
N LEU A 321 -2.53 18.77 -1.21
CA LEU A 321 -2.88 18.13 0.06
C LEU A 321 -3.11 19.16 1.16
N THR A 322 -2.19 20.14 1.34
CA THR A 322 -2.38 21.18 2.34
C THR A 322 -3.61 22.04 2.05
N ALA A 323 -3.85 22.39 0.78
CA ALA A 323 -5.08 23.10 0.39
C ALA A 323 -6.35 22.30 0.72
N SER A 324 -6.32 20.98 0.53
CA SER A 324 -7.46 20.10 0.87
C SER A 324 -7.70 20.05 2.39
N ILE A 325 -6.66 19.95 3.22
CA ILE A 325 -6.80 20.01 4.69
C ILE A 325 -7.41 21.38 5.10
N GLU A 326 -7.03 22.47 4.43
CA GLU A 326 -7.56 23.81 4.66
C GLU A 326 -9.03 23.99 4.20
N GLY A 327 -9.67 22.95 3.67
CA GLY A 327 -11.03 23.01 3.14
C GLY A 327 -11.13 23.70 1.78
N LYS A 328 -10.01 23.92 1.11
CA LYS A 328 -9.93 24.49 -0.23
C LYS A 328 -9.90 23.40 -1.28
N ARG A 329 -10.11 23.78 -2.55
CA ARG A 329 -9.96 22.86 -3.68
C ARG A 329 -8.53 22.33 -3.73
N GLY A 330 -8.33 21.01 -3.78
CA GLY A 330 -7.04 20.33 -3.84
C GLY A 330 -6.32 20.56 -5.17
N MET A 331 -5.83 21.78 -5.38
CA MET A 331 -5.11 22.19 -6.58
C MET A 331 -3.67 22.57 -6.23
N PRO A 332 -2.67 22.06 -6.97
CA PRO A 332 -1.28 22.45 -6.81
C PRO A 332 -1.04 23.93 -7.01
N ARG A 333 -0.06 24.46 -6.29
CA ARG A 333 0.45 25.82 -6.49
C ARG A 333 1.87 25.82 -7.07
N VAL A 334 2.25 26.95 -7.64
CA VAL A 334 3.63 27.17 -8.12
C VAL A 334 4.60 27.16 -6.93
N LYS A 335 5.76 26.60 -7.11
CA LYS A 335 6.87 26.61 -6.15
C LYS A 335 8.02 27.43 -6.71
N PRO A 336 8.72 28.26 -5.91
CA PRO A 336 8.52 28.57 -4.50
C PRO A 336 7.25 29.40 -4.21
N PRO A 337 6.74 29.44 -2.94
CA PRO A 337 7.31 28.83 -1.74
C PRO A 337 7.04 27.32 -1.67
N ARG A 338 7.97 26.58 -1.02
CA ARG A 338 7.82 25.14 -0.75
C ARG A 338 7.01 24.93 0.53
N THR A 339 6.50 23.72 0.74
CA THR A 339 5.73 23.38 1.96
C THR A 339 6.54 23.53 3.25
N VAL A 340 7.87 23.32 3.19
CA VAL A 340 8.77 23.54 4.33
C VAL A 340 8.89 25.00 4.74
N ASP A 341 8.59 25.93 3.82
CA ASP A 341 8.63 27.37 4.04
C ASP A 341 7.21 27.91 4.35
N GLN A 342 6.24 27.53 3.52
CA GLN A 342 4.83 27.92 3.61
C GLN A 342 3.93 26.73 3.20
N GLY A 343 3.64 25.87 4.15
CA GLY A 343 2.77 24.70 3.99
C GLY A 343 1.34 24.95 4.47
N LEU A 344 0.89 24.15 5.42
CA LEU A 344 -0.46 24.18 5.99
C LEU A 344 -0.71 25.52 6.68
N TRP A 345 -1.81 26.19 6.31
CA TRP A 345 -2.17 27.57 6.73
C TRP A 345 -1.04 28.57 6.58
N GLY A 346 -0.19 28.39 5.57
CA GLY A 346 0.94 29.26 5.30
C GLY A 346 2.13 29.11 6.25
N LYS A 347 2.14 28.09 7.11
CA LYS A 347 3.16 27.86 8.13
C LYS A 347 4.17 26.78 7.68
N PRO A 348 5.41 26.81 8.18
CA PRO A 348 6.40 25.77 7.89
C PRO A 348 5.84 24.38 8.23
N THR A 349 5.91 23.46 7.27
CA THR A 349 5.28 22.15 7.39
C THR A 349 6.21 21.03 6.92
N VAL A 350 6.45 20.06 7.79
CA VAL A 350 7.01 18.76 7.38
C VAL A 350 5.89 17.94 6.76
N LEU A 351 6.03 17.60 5.49
CA LEU A 351 5.12 16.69 4.81
C LEU A 351 5.91 15.45 4.36
N ASN A 352 5.62 14.32 4.96
CA ASN A 352 6.23 13.02 4.64
C ASN A 352 5.15 11.97 4.40
N ASN A 353 5.50 10.95 3.61
CA ASN A 353 4.65 9.80 3.35
C ASN A 353 4.58 8.86 4.57
N VAL A 354 3.57 7.98 4.62
CA VAL A 354 3.32 6.99 5.68
C VAL A 354 4.54 6.09 5.93
N GLU A 355 5.04 5.41 4.88
CA GLU A 355 6.20 4.51 5.00
C GLU A 355 7.45 5.26 5.48
N THR A 356 7.60 6.54 5.10
CA THR A 356 8.71 7.37 5.58
C THR A 356 8.66 7.55 7.10
N PHE A 357 7.50 7.90 7.68
CA PHE A 357 7.36 8.02 9.12
C PHE A 357 7.52 6.70 9.86
N ALA A 358 7.02 5.60 9.29
CA ALA A 358 7.13 4.27 9.89
C ALA A 358 8.58 3.75 10.01
N ASN A 359 9.52 4.28 9.23
CA ASN A 359 10.96 3.97 9.34
C ASN A 359 11.65 4.72 10.50
N VAL A 360 11.12 5.87 10.92
CA VAL A 360 11.77 6.77 11.87
C VAL A 360 12.05 6.10 13.24
N PRO A 361 11.09 5.39 13.87
CA PRO A 361 11.35 4.75 15.16
C PRO A 361 12.53 3.77 15.13
N GLY A 362 12.64 2.97 14.06
CA GLY A 362 13.76 2.06 13.87
C GLY A 362 15.11 2.78 13.78
N ILE A 363 15.16 3.89 13.06
CA ILE A 363 16.38 4.71 12.91
C ILE A 363 16.82 5.30 14.27
N ILE A 364 15.89 5.89 15.02
CA ILE A 364 16.21 6.48 16.33
C ILE A 364 16.66 5.42 17.33
N ASN A 365 16.05 4.23 17.35
CA ASN A 365 16.40 3.16 18.26
C ASN A 365 17.76 2.55 17.95
N HIS A 366 18.00 2.20 16.68
CA HIS A 366 19.19 1.43 16.26
C HIS A 366 20.33 2.30 15.75
N GLY A 367 20.06 3.57 15.47
CA GLY A 367 21.04 4.54 14.98
C GLY A 367 21.10 4.62 13.44
N ALA A 368 21.59 5.76 12.96
CA ALA A 368 21.70 6.07 11.53
C ALA A 368 22.51 5.03 10.75
N GLN A 369 23.61 4.54 11.34
CA GLN A 369 24.50 3.60 10.67
C GLN A 369 23.85 2.24 10.42
N TRP A 370 22.99 1.78 11.35
CA TRP A 370 22.19 0.57 11.13
C TRP A 370 21.34 0.67 9.86
N TYR A 371 20.59 1.77 9.72
CA TYR A 371 19.72 1.96 8.56
C TYR A 371 20.52 2.17 7.26
N LYS A 372 21.61 2.92 7.34
CA LYS A 372 22.52 3.17 6.22
C LYS A 372 23.22 1.90 5.73
N GLY A 373 23.40 0.93 6.60
CA GLY A 373 23.95 -0.40 6.28
C GLY A 373 23.00 -1.30 5.50
N ILE A 374 21.73 -0.89 5.34
CA ILE A 374 20.72 -1.60 4.55
C ILE A 374 20.55 -0.84 3.23
N GLY A 375 20.50 -1.56 2.10
CA GLY A 375 20.29 -0.95 0.78
C GLY A 375 21.59 -0.58 0.07
N THR A 376 21.52 0.45 -0.80
CA THR A 376 22.68 0.95 -1.56
C THR A 376 23.25 2.21 -0.93
N GLU A 377 24.46 2.58 -1.35
CA GLU A 377 25.13 3.80 -0.87
C GLU A 377 24.29 5.06 -1.09
N SER A 378 23.61 5.15 -2.23
CA SER A 378 22.79 6.30 -2.60
C SER A 378 21.34 6.22 -2.12
N SER A 379 20.88 5.02 -1.74
CA SER A 379 19.50 4.73 -1.36
C SER A 379 19.48 3.76 -0.18
N ALA A 380 19.57 4.30 1.04
CA ALA A 380 19.60 3.51 2.27
C ALA A 380 18.23 2.96 2.66
N GLY A 381 18.26 1.86 3.43
CA GLY A 381 17.11 1.23 4.04
C GLY A 381 16.36 0.30 3.10
N THR A 382 15.12 0.00 3.48
CA THR A 382 14.20 -0.86 2.72
C THR A 382 13.18 -0.05 1.94
N LYS A 383 12.50 -0.74 1.01
CA LYS A 383 11.30 -0.24 0.34
C LYS A 383 10.22 -1.32 0.31
N THR A 384 9.02 -0.92 0.64
CA THR A 384 7.84 -1.77 0.51
C THR A 384 7.25 -1.62 -0.88
N PHE A 385 7.09 -2.74 -1.60
CA PHE A 385 6.46 -2.81 -2.91
C PHE A 385 5.12 -3.54 -2.83
N ALA A 386 4.14 -3.06 -3.60
CA ALA A 386 2.93 -3.80 -3.91
C ALA A 386 3.16 -4.54 -5.23
N LEU A 387 3.39 -5.83 -5.17
CA LEU A 387 3.59 -6.71 -6.31
C LEU A 387 2.24 -7.21 -6.79
N THR A 388 1.86 -6.86 -8.02
CA THR A 388 0.54 -7.13 -8.62
C THR A 388 0.66 -7.45 -10.11
N GLY A 389 -0.47 -7.73 -10.75
CA GLY A 389 -0.53 -8.08 -12.17
C GLY A 389 -0.32 -9.57 -12.42
N ASN A 390 0.34 -9.92 -13.52
CA ASN A 390 0.55 -11.30 -13.95
C ASN A 390 1.77 -11.92 -13.25
N VAL A 391 1.64 -12.14 -11.94
CA VAL A 391 2.64 -12.78 -11.07
C VAL A 391 1.97 -13.85 -10.22
N VAL A 392 2.68 -14.94 -9.92
CA VAL A 392 2.12 -16.07 -9.15
C VAL A 392 1.68 -15.64 -7.77
N ASN A 393 2.50 -14.86 -7.06
CA ASN A 393 2.25 -14.44 -5.69
C ASN A 393 2.05 -12.92 -5.61
N THR A 394 0.80 -12.49 -5.56
CA THR A 394 0.43 -11.08 -5.36
C THR A 394 0.50 -10.70 -3.88
N GLY A 395 1.15 -9.58 -3.56
CA GLY A 395 1.23 -9.13 -2.17
C GLY A 395 2.18 -7.99 -1.91
N LEU A 396 2.47 -7.77 -0.62
CA LEU A 396 3.44 -6.77 -0.15
C LEU A 396 4.80 -7.41 0.02
N VAL A 397 5.78 -6.80 -0.58
CA VAL A 397 7.18 -7.24 -0.55
C VAL A 397 8.04 -6.10 0.01
N GLU A 398 8.71 -6.33 1.14
CA GLU A 398 9.69 -5.37 1.67
C GLU A 398 11.10 -5.93 1.50
N VAL A 399 11.92 -5.19 0.77
CA VAL A 399 13.30 -5.59 0.43
C VAL A 399 14.26 -4.41 0.62
N PRO A 400 15.56 -4.66 0.80
CA PRO A 400 16.57 -3.61 0.76
C PRO A 400 16.51 -2.84 -0.56
N MET A 401 16.72 -1.54 -0.49
CA MET A 401 16.91 -0.74 -1.70
C MET A 401 18.08 -1.33 -2.51
N GLY A 402 17.90 -1.46 -3.83
CA GLY A 402 18.87 -2.08 -4.72
C GLY A 402 18.65 -3.57 -5.01
N THR A 403 17.69 -4.24 -4.33
CA THR A 403 17.22 -5.56 -4.74
C THR A 403 16.71 -5.49 -6.18
N THR A 404 17.02 -6.49 -6.99
CA THR A 404 16.68 -6.48 -8.41
C THR A 404 15.22 -6.82 -8.68
N LEU A 405 14.69 -6.39 -9.84
CA LEU A 405 13.35 -6.81 -10.27
C LEU A 405 13.23 -8.32 -10.42
N ARG A 406 14.32 -8.98 -10.85
CA ARG A 406 14.37 -10.45 -10.98
C ARG A 406 14.10 -11.12 -9.64
N GLU A 407 14.81 -10.71 -8.60
CA GLU A 407 14.61 -11.24 -7.24
C GLU A 407 13.18 -10.99 -6.75
N ILE A 408 12.63 -9.78 -6.98
CA ILE A 408 11.27 -9.42 -6.53
C ILE A 408 10.21 -10.24 -7.27
N ILE A 409 10.29 -10.34 -8.61
CA ILE A 409 9.25 -10.96 -9.44
C ILE A 409 9.35 -12.49 -9.41
N PHE A 410 10.56 -13.04 -9.49
CA PHE A 410 10.74 -14.49 -9.65
C PHE A 410 11.04 -15.20 -8.32
N ASP A 411 11.96 -14.68 -7.50
CA ASP A 411 12.36 -15.38 -6.27
C ASP A 411 11.34 -15.19 -5.14
N ILE A 412 10.73 -14.00 -5.07
CA ILE A 412 9.68 -13.68 -4.08
C ILE A 412 8.30 -13.93 -4.68
N GLY A 413 8.04 -13.33 -5.84
CA GLY A 413 6.74 -13.38 -6.51
C GLY A 413 6.40 -14.72 -7.18
N GLY A 414 7.38 -15.63 -7.31
CA GLY A 414 7.17 -16.95 -7.89
C GLY A 414 7.11 -16.97 -9.43
N GLY A 415 7.41 -15.85 -10.09
CA GLY A 415 7.45 -15.73 -11.55
C GLY A 415 6.08 -15.52 -12.20
N ILE A 416 6.03 -15.76 -13.50
CA ILE A 416 4.82 -15.56 -14.31
C ILE A 416 3.95 -16.82 -14.28
N PRO A 417 2.63 -16.72 -14.04
CA PRO A 417 1.77 -17.88 -13.96
C PRO A 417 1.61 -18.60 -15.31
N ASN A 418 1.24 -19.87 -15.26
CA ASN A 418 0.90 -20.71 -16.42
C ASN A 418 2.03 -20.91 -17.44
N GLY A 419 3.29 -20.75 -17.02
CA GLY A 419 4.45 -20.93 -17.89
C GLY A 419 4.63 -19.87 -18.97
N LYS A 420 3.89 -18.75 -18.88
CA LYS A 420 4.02 -17.62 -19.79
C LYS A 420 5.32 -16.86 -19.56
N LYS A 421 5.72 -16.06 -20.57
CA LYS A 421 6.91 -15.23 -20.50
C LYS A 421 6.61 -13.89 -19.87
N PHE A 422 7.60 -13.37 -19.14
CA PHE A 422 7.61 -11.97 -18.69
C PHE A 422 7.69 -11.05 -19.92
N LYS A 423 6.88 -10.01 -19.96
CA LYS A 423 6.92 -8.97 -20.99
C LYS A 423 7.45 -7.66 -20.44
N ALA A 424 6.85 -7.18 -19.35
CA ALA A 424 7.21 -5.91 -18.75
C ALA A 424 6.73 -5.81 -17.30
N VAL A 425 7.22 -4.80 -16.60
CA VAL A 425 6.65 -4.34 -15.33
C VAL A 425 6.48 -2.82 -15.36
N GLN A 426 5.28 -2.33 -15.04
CA GLN A 426 5.06 -0.92 -14.77
C GLN A 426 5.47 -0.61 -13.35
N ILE A 427 6.35 0.36 -13.18
CA ILE A 427 6.81 0.86 -11.89
C ILE A 427 6.47 2.33 -11.72
N GLY A 428 6.18 2.76 -10.48
CA GLY A 428 5.92 4.16 -10.15
C GLY A 428 4.54 4.67 -10.59
N GLY A 429 3.61 3.75 -10.87
CA GLY A 429 2.25 4.07 -11.25
C GLY A 429 2.16 4.98 -12.50
N PRO A 430 1.21 5.92 -12.52
CA PRO A 430 1.00 6.81 -13.67
C PRO A 430 2.12 7.84 -13.87
N SER A 431 3.01 8.00 -12.90
CA SER A 431 4.17 8.89 -12.97
C SER A 431 5.47 8.18 -13.34
N GLY A 432 5.43 6.86 -13.45
CA GLY A 432 6.58 6.01 -13.76
C GLY A 432 6.60 5.51 -15.20
N GLY A 433 7.23 4.36 -15.43
CA GLY A 433 7.37 3.80 -16.76
C GLY A 433 7.44 2.28 -16.75
N CYS A 434 7.41 1.69 -17.95
CA CYS A 434 7.60 0.27 -18.16
C CYS A 434 9.08 -0.09 -18.23
N LEU A 435 9.45 -1.17 -17.55
CA LEU A 435 10.75 -1.82 -17.62
C LEU A 435 10.60 -3.19 -18.26
N THR A 436 11.58 -3.58 -19.08
CA THR A 436 11.59 -4.79 -19.88
C THR A 436 12.49 -5.86 -19.28
N GLU A 437 12.62 -7.02 -19.95
CA GLU A 437 13.49 -8.12 -19.52
C GLU A 437 14.95 -7.69 -19.33
N GLU A 438 15.48 -6.80 -20.18
CA GLU A 438 16.86 -6.24 -20.06
C GLU A 438 17.09 -5.45 -18.77
N HIS A 439 16.01 -5.03 -18.10
CA HIS A 439 16.08 -4.26 -16.86
C HIS A 439 15.91 -5.12 -15.60
N LEU A 440 15.66 -6.43 -15.72
CA LEU A 440 15.38 -7.31 -14.59
C LEU A 440 16.52 -7.34 -13.55
N ASP A 441 17.76 -7.21 -13.98
CA ASP A 441 18.93 -7.27 -13.11
C ASP A 441 19.45 -5.88 -12.66
N TYR A 442 18.69 -4.81 -13.01
CA TYR A 442 19.02 -3.48 -12.50
C TYR A 442 18.61 -3.32 -11.03
N PRO A 443 19.42 -2.62 -10.24
CA PRO A 443 19.09 -2.36 -8.84
C PRO A 443 17.90 -1.41 -8.72
N MET A 444 16.93 -1.79 -7.90
CA MET A 444 15.73 -1.01 -7.62
C MET A 444 16.06 0.07 -6.58
N ASP A 445 16.75 1.12 -7.02
CA ASP A 445 17.03 2.30 -6.23
C ASP A 445 16.70 3.60 -6.97
N PHE A 446 16.65 4.73 -6.24
CA PHE A 446 16.21 6.00 -6.80
C PHE A 446 17.09 6.50 -7.95
N ASP A 447 18.38 6.32 -7.85
CA ASP A 447 19.32 6.92 -8.81
C ASP A 447 19.52 6.02 -10.03
N SER A 448 19.49 4.71 -9.87
CA SER A 448 19.57 3.73 -10.96
C SER A 448 18.32 3.83 -11.87
N LEU A 449 17.13 3.86 -11.27
CA LEU A 449 15.90 4.00 -12.07
C LEU A 449 15.77 5.36 -12.74
N LYS A 450 16.26 6.41 -12.11
CA LYS A 450 16.29 7.73 -12.73
C LYS A 450 17.13 7.77 -14.02
N LYS A 451 18.24 7.03 -14.07
CA LYS A 451 19.06 6.89 -15.28
C LYS A 451 18.32 6.20 -16.42
N LEU A 452 17.39 5.31 -16.10
CA LEU A 452 16.52 4.63 -17.06
C LEU A 452 15.28 5.47 -17.46
N GLY A 453 15.11 6.69 -16.91
CA GLY A 453 13.92 7.51 -17.11
C GLY A 453 12.70 7.05 -16.30
N ALA A 454 12.86 6.02 -15.46
CA ALA A 454 11.84 5.49 -14.56
C ALA A 454 11.94 6.12 -13.16
N ILE A 455 10.96 5.85 -12.31
CA ILE A 455 10.97 6.24 -10.89
C ILE A 455 10.39 5.08 -10.06
N ILE A 456 10.85 4.93 -8.81
CA ILE A 456 10.27 3.96 -7.87
C ILE A 456 8.79 4.27 -7.61
N GLY A 457 8.43 5.56 -7.60
CA GLY A 457 7.10 5.99 -7.21
C GLY A 457 6.79 5.63 -5.76
N SER A 458 5.53 5.36 -5.47
CA SER A 458 5.08 4.89 -4.16
C SER A 458 5.51 3.43 -3.88
N GLY A 459 5.80 2.64 -4.93
CA GLY A 459 6.22 1.24 -4.84
C GLY A 459 5.26 0.24 -5.49
N GLY A 460 4.31 0.71 -6.30
CA GLY A 460 3.48 -0.17 -7.11
C GLY A 460 4.29 -0.84 -8.21
N LEU A 461 4.20 -2.17 -8.31
CA LEU A 461 4.75 -3.00 -9.37
C LEU A 461 3.61 -3.77 -10.03
N VAL A 462 3.34 -3.47 -11.31
CA VAL A 462 2.32 -4.19 -12.08
C VAL A 462 3.03 -5.02 -13.15
N VAL A 463 3.11 -6.31 -12.92
CA VAL A 463 3.78 -7.27 -13.81
C VAL A 463 2.86 -7.64 -14.97
N MET A 464 3.42 -7.74 -16.15
CA MET A 464 2.73 -8.04 -17.40
C MET A 464 3.38 -9.23 -18.12
N ASP A 465 2.56 -10.13 -18.63
CA ASP A 465 2.97 -11.28 -19.43
C ASP A 465 2.95 -10.99 -20.94
N GLU A 466 3.41 -11.96 -21.74
CA GLU A 466 3.47 -11.89 -23.19
C GLU A 466 2.12 -11.59 -23.87
N ASP A 467 1.02 -11.87 -23.19
CA ASP A 467 -0.33 -11.63 -23.67
C ASP A 467 -0.87 -10.22 -23.37
N THR A 468 -0.05 -9.31 -22.87
CA THR A 468 -0.45 -7.94 -22.53
C THR A 468 -0.16 -6.99 -23.71
N CYS A 469 -1.19 -6.29 -24.21
CA CYS A 469 -1.01 -5.22 -25.20
C CYS A 469 -0.48 -3.95 -24.52
N MET A 470 0.68 -3.46 -24.95
CA MET A 470 1.32 -2.32 -24.31
C MET A 470 0.67 -0.97 -24.68
N VAL A 471 -0.07 -0.92 -25.81
CA VAL A 471 -0.89 0.26 -26.17
C VAL A 471 -2.07 0.40 -25.22
N GLU A 472 -2.71 -0.73 -24.85
CA GLU A 472 -3.80 -0.74 -23.85
C GLU A 472 -3.29 -0.34 -22.47
N VAL A 473 -2.09 -0.77 -22.08
CA VAL A 473 -1.44 -0.33 -20.83
C VAL A 473 -1.22 1.19 -20.86
N ALA A 474 -0.71 1.73 -21.94
CA ALA A 474 -0.53 3.18 -22.10
C ALA A 474 -1.85 3.95 -22.01
N ARG A 475 -2.90 3.46 -22.68
CA ARG A 475 -4.24 4.01 -22.64
C ARG A 475 -4.80 4.00 -21.20
N PHE A 476 -4.66 2.88 -20.50
CA PHE A 476 -5.14 2.74 -19.12
C PHE A 476 -4.54 3.80 -18.19
N PHE A 477 -3.21 3.97 -18.20
CA PHE A 477 -2.55 4.97 -17.36
C PHE A 477 -2.87 6.40 -17.80
N MET A 478 -2.99 6.66 -19.11
CA MET A 478 -3.38 7.97 -19.60
C MET A 478 -4.83 8.32 -19.24
N HIS A 479 -5.75 7.36 -19.34
CA HIS A 479 -7.13 7.51 -18.90
C HIS A 479 -7.22 7.85 -17.41
N PHE A 480 -6.47 7.12 -16.58
CA PHE A 480 -6.37 7.41 -15.15
C PHE A 480 -5.87 8.84 -14.92
N THR A 481 -4.75 9.22 -15.54
CA THR A 481 -4.14 10.55 -15.34
C THR A 481 -5.06 11.67 -15.82
N GLN A 482 -5.76 11.46 -16.93
CA GLN A 482 -6.73 12.43 -17.46
C GLN A 482 -7.88 12.67 -16.49
N LYS A 483 -8.43 11.58 -15.89
CA LYS A 483 -9.48 11.67 -14.86
C LYS A 483 -9.02 12.35 -13.58
N GLU A 484 -7.77 12.14 -13.18
CA GLU A 484 -7.17 12.66 -11.95
C GLU A 484 -6.59 14.08 -12.11
N SER A 485 -6.62 14.64 -13.33
CA SER A 485 -6.19 16.01 -13.56
C SER A 485 -7.08 17.00 -12.81
N CYS A 486 -6.48 17.91 -12.02
CA CYS A 486 -7.22 18.98 -11.35
C CYS A 486 -7.81 20.03 -12.31
N GLY A 487 -7.44 19.98 -13.59
CA GLY A 487 -7.91 20.90 -14.65
C GLY A 487 -7.32 22.32 -14.60
N LYS A 488 -6.38 22.62 -13.69
CA LYS A 488 -5.86 23.98 -13.49
C LYS A 488 -5.05 24.50 -14.66
N CYS A 489 -4.09 23.72 -15.16
CA CYS A 489 -3.24 24.15 -16.27
C CYS A 489 -3.66 23.50 -17.59
N THR A 490 -3.64 24.27 -18.67
CA THR A 490 -4.06 23.84 -20.02
C THR A 490 -3.26 22.64 -20.54
N PRO A 491 -1.92 22.59 -20.41
CA PRO A 491 -1.15 21.45 -20.93
C PRO A 491 -1.58 20.11 -20.35
N CYS A 492 -1.84 20.03 -19.04
CA CYS A 492 -2.34 18.81 -18.41
C CYS A 492 -3.80 18.56 -18.79
N ARG A 493 -4.71 19.55 -18.63
CA ARG A 493 -6.14 19.37 -18.87
C ARG A 493 -6.46 18.94 -20.30
N GLU A 494 -5.94 19.67 -21.29
CA GLU A 494 -6.23 19.42 -22.70
C GLU A 494 -5.25 18.40 -23.31
N GLY A 495 -3.97 18.50 -22.95
CA GLY A 495 -2.95 17.61 -23.52
C GLY A 495 -3.18 16.14 -23.15
N THR A 496 -3.45 15.82 -21.89
CA THR A 496 -3.74 14.42 -21.48
C THR A 496 -5.01 13.89 -22.15
N LYS A 497 -6.01 14.76 -22.36
CA LYS A 497 -7.22 14.38 -23.10
C LYS A 497 -6.92 14.07 -24.57
N ARG A 498 -6.16 14.90 -25.26
CA ARG A 498 -5.78 14.67 -26.66
C ARG A 498 -4.92 13.41 -26.81
N MET A 499 -3.98 13.19 -25.87
CA MET A 499 -3.18 11.98 -25.87
C MET A 499 -4.04 10.72 -25.66
N LEU A 500 -5.04 10.78 -24.76
CA LEU A 500 -5.98 9.68 -24.55
C LEU A 500 -6.80 9.40 -25.80
N GLU A 501 -7.39 10.42 -26.42
CA GLU A 501 -8.17 10.30 -27.65
C GLU A 501 -7.34 9.70 -28.81
N THR A 502 -6.05 10.05 -28.87
CA THR A 502 -5.12 9.46 -29.87
C THR A 502 -4.89 7.97 -29.59
N LEU A 503 -4.64 7.60 -28.32
CA LEU A 503 -4.47 6.19 -27.93
C LEU A 503 -5.75 5.36 -28.17
N GLU A 504 -6.93 5.92 -27.90
CA GLU A 504 -8.22 5.27 -28.16
C GLU A 504 -8.43 5.02 -29.65
N ARG A 505 -8.08 5.98 -30.51
CA ARG A 505 -8.11 5.83 -31.98
C ARG A 505 -7.13 4.75 -32.46
N ILE A 506 -5.91 4.72 -31.90
CA ILE A 506 -4.92 3.67 -32.21
C ILE A 506 -5.45 2.30 -31.85
N ILE A 507 -6.02 2.12 -30.65
CA ILE A 507 -6.56 0.82 -30.19
C ILE A 507 -7.76 0.38 -31.03
N ALA A 508 -8.58 1.33 -31.49
CA ALA A 508 -9.69 1.03 -32.40
C ALA A 508 -9.21 0.61 -33.80
N ASN A 509 -7.90 0.57 -34.05
CA ASN A 509 -7.26 0.34 -35.37
C ASN A 509 -7.67 1.39 -36.43
N GLU A 510 -8.00 2.59 -36.00
CA GLU A 510 -8.33 3.75 -36.82
C GLU A 510 -7.15 4.75 -36.86
N GLY A 511 -6.06 4.44 -36.15
CA GLY A 511 -4.85 5.25 -36.09
C GLY A 511 -4.00 5.16 -37.35
N SER A 512 -3.07 6.11 -37.48
CA SER A 512 -2.05 6.15 -38.53
C SER A 512 -0.64 6.30 -37.91
N PRO A 513 0.43 6.07 -38.66
CA PRO A 513 1.79 6.33 -38.19
C PRO A 513 2.02 7.75 -37.66
N ASP A 514 1.34 8.77 -38.22
CA ASP A 514 1.42 10.16 -37.78
C ASP A 514 0.93 10.34 -36.32
N ASP A 515 0.07 9.45 -35.83
CA ASP A 515 -0.40 9.45 -34.44
C ASP A 515 0.73 9.14 -33.44
N LEU A 516 1.75 8.39 -33.86
CA LEU A 516 2.92 8.12 -33.02
C LEU A 516 3.76 9.39 -32.84
N GLU A 517 3.96 10.17 -33.92
CA GLU A 517 4.64 11.46 -33.87
C GLU A 517 3.84 12.48 -33.04
N LEU A 518 2.51 12.45 -33.16
CA LEU A 518 1.62 13.29 -32.36
C LEU A 518 1.73 12.96 -30.86
N LEU A 519 1.81 11.67 -30.47
CA LEU A 519 2.02 11.28 -29.09
C LEU A 519 3.34 11.82 -28.53
N GLU A 520 4.43 11.75 -29.32
CA GLU A 520 5.74 12.29 -28.95
C GLU A 520 5.68 13.81 -28.75
N ALA A 521 5.13 14.56 -29.71
CA ALA A 521 5.01 16.01 -29.65
C ALA A 521 4.11 16.51 -28.49
N LEU A 522 2.99 15.80 -28.22
CA LEU A 522 2.14 16.09 -27.07
C LEU A 522 2.87 15.81 -25.77
N SER A 523 3.66 14.73 -25.69
CA SER A 523 4.45 14.38 -24.52
C SER A 523 5.42 15.49 -24.13
N ASP A 524 6.20 16.00 -25.08
CA ASP A 524 7.16 17.07 -24.86
C ASP A 524 6.45 18.34 -24.36
N THR A 525 5.36 18.72 -25.05
CA THR A 525 4.57 19.89 -24.67
C THR A 525 4.01 19.78 -23.24
N ILE A 526 3.40 18.64 -22.89
CA ILE A 526 2.79 18.43 -21.57
C ILE A 526 3.88 18.41 -20.48
N THR A 527 4.97 17.70 -20.72
CA THR A 527 6.06 17.53 -19.76
C THR A 527 6.72 18.88 -19.42
N ASP A 528 7.01 19.68 -20.41
CA ASP A 528 7.75 20.94 -20.25
C ASP A 528 6.90 22.09 -19.69
N THR A 529 5.58 22.06 -19.91
CA THR A 529 4.73 23.21 -19.61
C THR A 529 3.69 22.96 -18.51
N ALA A 530 3.52 21.71 -18.03
CA ALA A 530 2.60 21.44 -16.94
C ALA A 530 3.08 21.99 -15.59
N LEU A 531 2.13 22.46 -14.78
CA LEU A 531 2.39 23.16 -13.52
C LEU A 531 3.01 22.26 -12.43
N CYS A 532 2.60 21.01 -12.33
CA CYS A 532 2.97 20.11 -11.23
C CYS A 532 3.40 18.74 -11.73
N GLY A 533 3.95 17.94 -10.81
CA GLY A 533 4.47 16.59 -11.10
C GLY A 533 3.48 15.67 -11.80
N LEU A 534 2.17 15.76 -11.50
CA LEU A 534 1.17 14.94 -12.19
C LEU A 534 1.21 15.15 -13.70
N GLY A 535 1.12 16.40 -14.17
CA GLY A 535 1.20 16.70 -15.60
C GLY A 535 2.59 16.45 -16.18
N GLN A 536 3.66 16.85 -15.47
CA GLN A 536 5.04 16.68 -15.93
C GLN A 536 5.48 15.23 -16.11
N THR A 537 4.78 14.29 -15.49
CA THR A 537 5.09 12.86 -15.58
C THR A 537 3.99 12.03 -16.27
N ALA A 538 2.86 12.65 -16.60
CA ALA A 538 1.68 11.99 -17.19
C ALA A 538 1.99 11.11 -18.41
N CYS A 539 2.93 11.58 -19.24
CA CYS A 539 3.26 10.93 -20.52
C CYS A 539 4.25 9.76 -20.39
N LYS A 540 4.90 9.60 -19.23
CA LYS A 540 5.95 8.58 -19.07
C LYS A 540 5.51 7.14 -19.36
N PRO A 541 4.33 6.65 -18.90
CA PRO A 541 3.86 5.33 -19.29
C PRO A 541 3.71 5.17 -20.81
N VAL A 542 3.16 6.19 -21.50
CA VAL A 542 2.98 6.17 -22.95
C VAL A 542 4.34 6.14 -23.65
N MET A 543 5.26 7.04 -23.27
CA MET A 543 6.57 7.13 -23.92
C MET A 543 7.45 5.92 -23.67
N SER A 544 7.39 5.32 -22.47
CA SER A 544 8.13 4.09 -22.19
C SER A 544 7.59 2.89 -22.96
N THR A 545 6.28 2.73 -23.05
CA THR A 545 5.68 1.67 -23.87
C THR A 545 5.94 1.88 -25.36
N LEU A 546 5.82 3.09 -25.89
CA LEU A 546 6.13 3.42 -27.27
C LEU A 546 7.61 3.13 -27.63
N ARG A 547 8.53 3.43 -26.70
CA ARG A 547 9.97 3.20 -26.89
C ARG A 547 10.33 1.73 -26.90
N HIS A 548 9.83 0.97 -25.93
CA HIS A 548 10.25 -0.43 -25.74
C HIS A 548 9.39 -1.43 -26.54
N PHE A 549 8.16 -1.06 -26.89
CA PHE A 549 7.19 -1.92 -27.55
C PHE A 549 6.61 -1.28 -28.81
N ARG A 550 7.46 -0.60 -29.60
CA ARG A 550 7.04 0.09 -30.82
C ARG A 550 6.28 -0.83 -31.79
N GLN A 551 6.63 -2.13 -31.81
CA GLN A 551 5.95 -3.10 -32.65
C GLN A 551 4.48 -3.29 -32.27
N ASP A 552 4.14 -3.27 -30.96
CA ASP A 552 2.74 -3.33 -30.52
C ASP A 552 1.94 -2.15 -31.11
N TYR A 553 2.52 -0.95 -31.18
CA TYR A 553 1.90 0.22 -31.79
C TYR A 553 1.77 0.08 -33.31
N LEU A 554 2.81 -0.40 -34.00
CA LEU A 554 2.78 -0.60 -35.45
C LEU A 554 1.70 -1.58 -35.86
N HIS A 555 1.46 -2.64 -35.13
CA HIS A 555 0.34 -3.56 -35.37
C HIS A 555 -1.02 -2.84 -35.41
N HIS A 556 -1.21 -1.80 -34.58
CA HIS A 556 -2.45 -1.02 -34.58
C HIS A 556 -2.52 0.02 -35.70
N VAL A 557 -1.41 0.73 -36.02
CA VAL A 557 -1.44 1.89 -36.93
C VAL A 557 -1.04 1.56 -38.36
N VAL A 558 -0.39 0.41 -38.61
CA VAL A 558 0.04 -0.05 -39.94
C VAL A 558 -0.73 -1.29 -40.37
N ASP A 559 -0.71 -2.32 -39.52
CA ASP A 559 -1.37 -3.60 -39.85
C ASP A 559 -2.88 -3.53 -39.59
N HIS A 560 -3.34 -2.53 -38.85
CA HIS A 560 -4.72 -2.36 -38.35
C HIS A 560 -5.26 -3.64 -37.72
N HIS A 561 -4.37 -4.44 -37.15
CA HIS A 561 -4.65 -5.69 -36.48
C HIS A 561 -3.63 -5.98 -35.37
N CYS A 562 -4.07 -5.96 -34.14
CA CYS A 562 -3.25 -6.34 -33.00
C CYS A 562 -3.44 -7.83 -32.68
N PRO A 563 -2.39 -8.66 -32.73
CA PRO A 563 -2.52 -10.10 -32.43
C PRO A 563 -2.99 -10.39 -31.01
N ILE A 564 -2.82 -9.43 -30.09
CA ILE A 564 -3.25 -9.55 -28.70
C ILE A 564 -4.69 -9.03 -28.53
N CYS A 565 -4.99 -7.82 -29.02
CA CYS A 565 -6.31 -7.20 -28.82
C CYS A 565 -7.38 -7.81 -29.74
N ASN A 566 -7.05 -8.04 -31.01
CA ASN A 566 -8.02 -8.51 -32.00
C ASN A 566 -8.18 -10.04 -31.99
N GLY A 567 -7.16 -10.79 -31.53
CA GLY A 567 -7.28 -12.21 -31.18
C GLY A 567 -8.10 -12.47 -29.93
N ARG A 568 -8.52 -11.40 -29.24
CA ARG A 568 -9.26 -11.41 -27.98
C ARG A 568 -10.48 -10.48 -28.01
N ARG A 569 -11.23 -10.41 -29.12
CA ARG A 569 -12.62 -9.93 -29.02
C ARG A 569 -13.38 -10.94 -28.16
N ARG A 570 -13.14 -10.85 -26.85
CA ARG A 570 -13.88 -11.59 -25.84
C ARG A 570 -15.15 -10.83 -25.57
N ARG A 571 -16.21 -11.20 -26.28
CA ARG A 571 -17.54 -10.79 -25.89
C ARG A 571 -17.82 -11.36 -24.50
N LEU A 572 -18.09 -10.52 -23.52
CA LEU A 572 -18.55 -11.00 -22.22
C LEU A 572 -20.03 -11.36 -22.33
N GLU A 573 -20.36 -12.58 -21.96
CA GLU A 573 -21.74 -13.05 -21.94
C GLU A 573 -22.14 -13.56 -20.56
N ILE A 574 -23.37 -13.25 -20.18
CA ILE A 574 -23.96 -13.79 -18.95
C ILE A 574 -24.75 -15.05 -19.30
N LYS A 575 -24.29 -16.20 -18.81
CA LYS A 575 -25.01 -17.48 -18.94
C LYS A 575 -26.31 -17.41 -18.16
N ALA A 576 -27.41 -17.43 -18.89
CA ALA A 576 -28.75 -17.25 -18.31
C ALA A 576 -29.13 -18.37 -17.32
N ASP A 577 -28.65 -19.58 -17.53
CA ASP A 577 -28.85 -20.76 -16.67
C ASP A 577 -28.13 -20.65 -15.31
N LEU A 578 -26.96 -19.98 -15.27
CA LEU A 578 -26.18 -19.75 -14.06
C LEU A 578 -26.56 -18.43 -13.36
N CYS A 579 -27.11 -17.47 -14.10
CA CYS A 579 -27.42 -16.15 -13.57
C CYS A 579 -28.64 -16.19 -12.65
N LYS A 580 -28.45 -15.80 -11.38
CA LYS A 580 -29.54 -15.70 -10.38
C LYS A 580 -30.17 -14.31 -10.27
N GLY A 581 -29.83 -13.39 -11.19
CA GLY A 581 -30.42 -12.04 -11.21
C GLY A 581 -30.10 -11.18 -9.97
N CYS A 582 -28.93 -11.34 -9.37
CA CYS A 582 -28.56 -10.62 -8.13
C CYS A 582 -28.13 -9.16 -8.36
N GLY A 583 -27.86 -8.75 -9.59
CA GLY A 583 -27.50 -7.38 -9.97
C GLY A 583 -26.12 -6.90 -9.55
N LYS A 584 -25.27 -7.75 -8.96
CA LYS A 584 -23.91 -7.36 -8.54
C LYS A 584 -23.04 -6.92 -9.72
N CYS A 585 -23.12 -7.64 -10.85
CA CYS A 585 -22.40 -7.29 -12.06
C CYS A 585 -22.77 -5.89 -12.59
N ALA A 586 -24.06 -5.56 -12.62
CA ALA A 586 -24.53 -4.25 -13.07
C ALA A 586 -24.05 -3.12 -12.14
N LYS A 587 -24.08 -3.34 -10.83
CA LYS A 587 -23.60 -2.35 -9.84
C LYS A 587 -22.10 -2.09 -9.92
N ASN A 588 -21.31 -3.06 -10.38
CA ASN A 588 -19.87 -2.95 -10.53
C ASN A 588 -19.43 -2.58 -11.94
N CYS A 589 -20.36 -2.36 -12.87
CA CYS A 589 -20.04 -1.97 -14.23
C CYS A 589 -19.83 -0.44 -14.32
N PRO A 590 -18.58 0.04 -14.56
CA PRO A 590 -18.31 1.47 -14.62
C PRO A 590 -18.95 2.16 -15.84
N MET A 591 -19.34 1.38 -16.85
CA MET A 591 -19.96 1.88 -18.09
C MET A 591 -21.48 1.68 -18.15
N GLU A 592 -22.07 1.17 -17.07
CA GLU A 592 -23.51 0.82 -17.04
C GLU A 592 -23.95 -0.07 -18.22
N ALA A 593 -23.00 -0.88 -18.75
CA ALA A 593 -23.21 -1.76 -19.88
C ALA A 593 -24.02 -3.03 -19.54
N ILE A 594 -24.45 -3.20 -18.29
CA ILE A 594 -25.16 -4.41 -17.83
C ILE A 594 -26.55 -4.04 -17.34
N SER A 595 -27.56 -4.59 -17.97
CA SER A 595 -28.96 -4.34 -17.65
C SER A 595 -29.73 -5.63 -17.34
N GLY A 596 -30.78 -5.55 -16.55
CA GLY A 596 -31.64 -6.68 -16.18
C GLY A 596 -32.58 -6.34 -15.04
N GLN A 597 -33.40 -7.28 -14.68
CA GLN A 597 -34.33 -7.15 -13.55
C GLN A 597 -33.95 -8.12 -12.41
N PRO A 598 -34.22 -7.75 -11.15
CA PRO A 598 -33.98 -8.63 -10.02
C PRO A 598 -34.62 -10.01 -10.20
N ARG A 599 -33.89 -11.08 -9.94
CA ARG A 599 -34.28 -12.49 -10.11
C ARG A 599 -34.46 -12.96 -11.57
N MET A 600 -34.12 -12.13 -12.56
CA MET A 600 -34.06 -12.50 -13.97
C MET A 600 -32.61 -12.41 -14.45
N PRO A 601 -32.21 -13.20 -15.47
CA PRO A 601 -30.87 -13.08 -16.03
C PRO A 601 -30.61 -11.65 -16.54
N TYR A 602 -29.38 -11.17 -16.26
CA TYR A 602 -28.90 -9.90 -16.77
C TYR A 602 -28.25 -10.08 -18.14
N THR A 603 -28.14 -9.00 -18.90
CA THR A 603 -27.51 -8.97 -20.22
C THR A 603 -26.43 -7.92 -20.28
N ILE A 604 -25.38 -8.15 -21.09
CA ILE A 604 -24.29 -7.19 -21.32
C ILE A 604 -24.50 -6.57 -22.70
N ASP A 605 -24.51 -5.25 -22.73
CA ASP A 605 -24.43 -4.46 -23.95
C ASP A 605 -22.94 -4.36 -24.34
N ASN A 606 -22.53 -5.19 -25.32
CA ASN A 606 -21.14 -5.26 -25.73
C ASN A 606 -20.66 -4.05 -26.54
N GLU A 607 -21.56 -3.18 -27.02
CA GLU A 607 -21.18 -1.91 -27.63
C GLU A 607 -20.76 -0.87 -26.58
N LYS A 608 -21.32 -0.96 -25.36
CA LYS A 608 -20.93 -0.13 -24.21
C LYS A 608 -19.85 -0.75 -23.35
N CYS A 609 -19.63 -2.05 -23.48
CA CYS A 609 -18.71 -2.80 -22.63
C CYS A 609 -17.25 -2.49 -23.00
N ILE A 610 -16.47 -2.01 -22.05
CA ILE A 610 -15.01 -1.77 -22.19
C ILE A 610 -14.18 -3.00 -21.82
N HIS A 611 -14.75 -4.16 -21.67
CA HIS A 611 -14.12 -5.45 -21.35
C HIS A 611 -13.19 -5.43 -20.11
N CYS A 612 -13.45 -4.56 -19.12
CA CYS A 612 -12.62 -4.38 -17.93
C CYS A 612 -12.63 -5.56 -16.93
N GLY A 613 -13.50 -6.55 -17.11
CA GLY A 613 -13.60 -7.73 -16.25
C GLY A 613 -14.22 -7.51 -14.86
N ALA A 614 -14.55 -6.29 -14.48
CA ALA A 614 -15.09 -5.96 -13.14
C ALA A 614 -16.38 -6.74 -12.79
N CYS A 615 -17.22 -7.00 -13.78
CA CYS A 615 -18.45 -7.80 -13.63
C CYS A 615 -18.14 -9.28 -13.43
N TRP A 616 -17.10 -9.81 -14.08
CA TRP A 616 -16.67 -11.19 -13.99
C TRP A 616 -16.20 -11.51 -12.58
N GLY A 617 -15.25 -10.74 -12.04
CA GLY A 617 -14.80 -10.90 -10.66
C GLY A 617 -15.88 -10.64 -9.60
N ALA A 618 -16.92 -9.84 -9.93
CA ALA A 618 -18.01 -9.56 -9.01
C ALA A 618 -19.12 -10.64 -9.00
N CYS A 619 -19.14 -11.57 -9.96
CA CYS A 619 -20.19 -12.58 -10.08
C CYS A 619 -19.97 -13.77 -9.13
N PRO A 620 -20.75 -13.91 -8.03
CA PRO A 620 -20.56 -14.99 -7.07
C PRO A 620 -21.02 -16.37 -7.58
N PHE A 621 -21.66 -16.40 -8.76
CA PHE A 621 -22.21 -17.62 -9.36
C PHE A 621 -21.41 -18.12 -10.57
N GLY A 622 -20.31 -17.44 -10.93
CA GLY A 622 -19.53 -17.77 -12.11
C GLY A 622 -20.35 -17.73 -13.41
N ALA A 623 -21.39 -16.87 -13.45
CA ALA A 623 -22.31 -16.81 -14.56
C ALA A 623 -21.85 -15.92 -15.72
N ILE A 624 -20.63 -15.38 -15.68
CA ILE A 624 -20.10 -14.50 -16.72
C ILE A 624 -18.87 -15.17 -17.32
N ASP A 625 -18.91 -15.41 -18.60
CA ASP A 625 -17.80 -15.96 -19.37
C ASP A 625 -17.35 -15.00 -20.48
N ALA A 626 -16.10 -15.11 -20.85
CA ALA A 626 -15.55 -14.49 -22.05
C ALA A 626 -15.67 -15.48 -23.20
N ILE A 627 -16.48 -15.13 -24.20
CA ILE A 627 -16.61 -15.92 -25.44
C ILE A 627 -15.69 -15.28 -26.47
N GLU A 628 -14.84 -16.07 -27.11
CA GLU A 628 -14.04 -15.63 -28.26
C GLU A 628 -15.00 -15.48 -29.44
N GLU A 629 -15.02 -14.31 -30.06
CA GLU A 629 -15.68 -14.14 -31.39
C GLU A 629 -14.70 -14.67 -32.45
N GLU A 630 -15.15 -15.67 -33.22
CA GLU A 630 -14.45 -16.17 -34.39
C GLU A 630 -14.29 -15.11 -35.48
#